data_d9b8ae068d98d1f8db2e0afe2a11d67a
#
_entry.id   d9b8ae068d98d1f8db2e0afe2a11d67a
#
_cell.length_a   1.000
_cell.length_b   1.000
_cell.length_c   1.000
_cell.angle_alpha   90.00
_cell.angle_beta   90.00
_cell.angle_gamma   90.00
#
_symmetry.space_group_name_H-M   'P 1'
#
loop_
_entity.id
_entity.type
_entity.pdbx_description
1 polymer ?
#
loop_
_entity_poly.entity_id
_entity_poly.type
_entity_poly.pdbx_seq_one_letter_code
_entity_poly.pdbx_strand_id
1 'polypeptide(L)'
;MNQDKISTTIKKIRKDNKLTQGTFANELNVTYQAVSKWETGKSIPDISTLQLICNKYDIDINDLLDTPVKNKKNSNLIFIFMVIVVVIIAGTIIGIDLYKNHGTFETRELGSTCKDFNIYGTVSYDETKTHITIGKVDYCGKEDNNTYKKIESTLYSIHTDGKEMEMAKGDTINNITLNNYLNELKFNTSSNTCSIIKGIKLKLVIKAYKDDNVSTTYEIPLNLSDTTC
;
A
#
# COMPACT_ATOMS: atom_id res chain seq x y z
N MET A 1 -38.01 29.64 36.32
CA MET A 1 -37.81 30.67 35.28
C MET A 1 -37.03 31.81 35.92
N ASN A 2 -35.77 32.03 35.50
CA ASN A 2 -34.92 33.05 36.16
C ASN A 2 -35.17 34.43 35.53
N GLN A 3 -35.86 35.29 36.28
CA GLN A 3 -36.29 36.64 35.87
C GLN A 3 -35.10 37.54 35.51
N ASP A 4 -33.99 37.47 36.26
CA ASP A 4 -32.78 38.27 35.99
C ASP A 4 -32.11 37.89 34.67
N LYS A 5 -32.13 36.62 34.31
CA LYS A 5 -31.57 36.15 33.07
C LYS A 5 -32.43 36.60 31.88
N ILE A 6 -33.75 36.47 31.98
CA ILE A 6 -34.65 36.94 30.92
C ILE A 6 -34.46 38.45 30.70
N SER A 7 -34.38 39.26 31.75
CA SER A 7 -34.18 40.69 31.67
C SER A 7 -32.85 41.06 30.99
N THR A 8 -31.77 40.38 31.37
CA THR A 8 -30.46 40.62 30.80
C THR A 8 -30.38 40.17 29.33
N THR A 9 -31.03 39.03 28.97
CA THR A 9 -31.08 38.52 27.62
C THR A 9 -31.89 39.45 26.70
N ILE A 10 -33.07 39.90 27.12
CA ILE A 10 -33.87 40.84 26.35
C ILE A 10 -33.08 42.13 26.07
N LYS A 11 -32.43 42.68 27.10
CA LYS A 11 -31.61 43.90 26.97
C LYS A 11 -30.44 43.69 26.03
N LYS A 12 -29.80 42.48 26.02
CA LYS A 12 -28.73 42.12 25.12
C LYS A 12 -29.22 42.04 23.69
N ILE A 13 -30.32 41.32 23.43
CA ILE A 13 -30.93 41.20 22.10
C ILE A 13 -31.17 42.60 21.48
N ARG A 14 -31.82 43.51 22.26
CA ARG A 14 -32.06 44.84 21.80
C ARG A 14 -30.77 45.60 21.44
N LYS A 15 -29.76 45.51 22.32
CA LYS A 15 -28.48 46.22 22.09
C LYS A 15 -27.71 45.68 20.91
N ASP A 16 -27.66 44.37 20.75
CA ASP A 16 -26.96 43.67 19.65
C ASP A 16 -27.58 44.09 18.27
N ASN A 17 -28.92 44.31 18.29
CA ASN A 17 -29.62 44.82 17.12
C ASN A 17 -29.64 46.37 17.00
N LYS A 18 -28.88 47.08 17.88
CA LYS A 18 -28.74 48.55 17.87
C LYS A 18 -30.07 49.30 18.00
N LEU A 19 -31.06 48.71 18.68
CA LEU A 19 -32.38 49.28 18.83
C LEU A 19 -32.48 50.08 20.13
N THR A 20 -33.29 51.17 20.11
CA THR A 20 -33.75 51.84 21.34
C THR A 20 -34.86 51.03 21.98
N GLN A 21 -35.15 51.26 23.26
CA GLN A 21 -36.28 50.59 23.93
C GLN A 21 -37.62 50.90 23.25
N GLY A 22 -37.79 52.12 22.71
CA GLY A 22 -38.99 52.50 21.96
C GLY A 22 -39.11 51.77 20.64
N THR A 23 -38.02 51.70 19.87
CA THR A 23 -38.00 50.98 18.58
C THR A 23 -38.28 49.51 18.79
N PHE A 24 -37.62 48.89 19.80
CA PHE A 24 -37.82 47.50 20.13
C PHE A 24 -39.26 47.20 20.59
N ALA A 25 -39.88 48.16 21.35
CA ALA A 25 -41.28 48.05 21.75
C ALA A 25 -42.23 48.10 20.55
N ASN A 26 -41.99 49.02 19.64
CA ASN A 26 -42.80 49.14 18.41
C ASN A 26 -42.68 47.86 17.53
N GLU A 27 -41.50 47.29 17.42
CA GLU A 27 -41.28 46.06 16.66
C GLU A 27 -41.99 44.83 17.26
N LEU A 28 -42.29 44.85 18.53
CA LEU A 28 -42.99 43.80 19.25
C LEU A 28 -44.45 44.10 19.50
N ASN A 29 -44.94 45.23 19.01
CA ASN A 29 -46.30 45.73 19.27
C ASN A 29 -46.65 45.84 20.75
N VAL A 30 -45.69 46.30 21.57
CA VAL A 30 -45.86 46.50 23.02
C VAL A 30 -45.53 47.93 23.42
N THR A 31 -45.82 48.30 24.66
CA THR A 31 -45.49 49.66 25.13
C THR A 31 -44.01 49.77 25.53
N TYR A 32 -43.44 50.96 25.39
CA TYR A 32 -42.10 51.27 25.91
C TYR A 32 -41.94 50.91 27.40
N GLN A 33 -42.98 51.18 28.20
CA GLN A 33 -43.02 50.89 29.64
C GLN A 33 -42.91 49.38 29.90
N ALA A 34 -43.47 48.52 29.06
CA ALA A 34 -43.37 47.09 29.14
C ALA A 34 -41.91 46.64 28.94
N VAL A 35 -41.27 47.08 27.88
CA VAL A 35 -39.84 46.78 27.58
C VAL A 35 -38.94 47.28 28.73
N SER A 36 -39.16 48.49 29.24
CA SER A 36 -38.38 49.03 30.35
C SER A 36 -38.52 48.19 31.61
N LYS A 37 -39.74 47.74 31.94
CA LYS A 37 -39.99 46.84 33.11
C LYS A 37 -39.30 45.48 32.92
N TRP A 38 -39.30 44.94 31.67
CA TRP A 38 -38.64 43.66 31.39
C TRP A 38 -37.12 43.77 31.55
N GLU A 39 -36.50 44.81 31.00
CA GLU A 39 -35.03 45.00 31.07
C GLU A 39 -34.54 45.36 32.49
N THR A 40 -35.42 45.88 33.33
CA THR A 40 -35.12 46.17 34.75
C THR A 40 -35.50 45.03 35.70
N GLY A 41 -35.99 43.92 35.16
CA GLY A 41 -36.42 42.77 35.98
C GLY A 41 -37.64 43.02 36.85
N LYS A 42 -38.45 44.06 36.60
CA LYS A 42 -39.67 44.35 37.33
C LYS A 42 -40.88 43.52 36.91
N SER A 43 -40.83 43.01 35.68
CA SER A 43 -41.80 42.06 35.13
C SER A 43 -41.11 41.23 34.03
N ILE A 44 -41.79 40.18 33.63
CA ILE A 44 -41.35 39.33 32.49
C ILE A 44 -42.43 39.42 31.40
N PRO A 45 -42.05 39.27 30.09
CA PRO A 45 -43.02 39.10 29.02
C PRO A 45 -43.84 37.81 29.22
N ASP A 46 -45.04 37.80 28.67
CA ASP A 46 -45.79 36.55 28.55
C ASP A 46 -45.15 35.59 27.56
N ILE A 47 -45.60 34.34 27.56
CA ILE A 47 -45.00 33.29 26.72
C ILE A 47 -45.12 33.60 25.24
N SER A 48 -46.23 34.21 24.79
CA SER A 48 -46.45 34.56 23.41
C SER A 48 -45.50 35.68 22.94
N THR A 49 -45.26 36.66 23.81
CA THR A 49 -44.27 37.73 23.55
C THR A 49 -42.83 37.16 23.57
N LEU A 50 -42.49 36.23 24.46
CA LEU A 50 -41.18 35.55 24.45
C LEU A 50 -40.97 34.76 23.14
N GLN A 51 -41.98 34.04 22.67
CA GLN A 51 -41.92 33.31 21.41
C GLN A 51 -41.76 34.28 20.20
N LEU A 52 -42.46 35.43 20.23
CA LEU A 52 -42.32 36.46 19.19
C LEU A 52 -40.88 37.00 19.13
N ILE A 53 -40.27 37.27 20.31
CA ILE A 53 -38.88 37.72 20.40
C ILE A 53 -37.95 36.63 19.85
N CYS A 54 -38.13 35.38 20.24
CA CYS A 54 -37.30 34.25 19.77
C CYS A 54 -37.38 34.10 18.24
N ASN A 55 -38.58 34.09 17.70
CA ASN A 55 -38.77 33.95 16.24
C ASN A 55 -38.22 35.14 15.44
N LYS A 56 -38.37 36.37 15.97
CA LYS A 56 -37.94 37.55 15.25
C LYS A 56 -36.44 37.75 15.23
N TYR A 57 -35.74 37.33 16.28
CA TYR A 57 -34.30 37.53 16.44
C TYR A 57 -33.51 36.25 16.36
N ASP A 58 -34.14 35.17 15.88
CA ASP A 58 -33.52 33.83 15.67
C ASP A 58 -32.80 33.28 16.91
N ILE A 59 -33.51 33.28 18.05
CA ILE A 59 -32.99 32.84 19.35
C ILE A 59 -33.78 31.62 19.83
N ASP A 60 -33.07 30.61 20.35
CA ASP A 60 -33.74 29.46 20.97
C ASP A 60 -34.42 29.89 22.28
N ILE A 61 -35.70 29.54 22.44
CA ILE A 61 -36.47 29.84 23.66
C ILE A 61 -35.82 29.22 24.93
N ASN A 62 -35.09 28.12 24.76
CA ASN A 62 -34.39 27.48 25.86
C ASN A 62 -33.22 28.33 26.36
N ASP A 63 -32.56 29.11 25.48
CA ASP A 63 -31.51 30.06 25.86
C ASP A 63 -32.07 31.21 26.72
N LEU A 64 -33.32 31.49 26.53
CA LEU A 64 -34.04 32.58 27.23
C LEU A 64 -34.61 32.08 28.57
N LEU A 65 -35.05 30.81 28.65
CA LEU A 65 -35.76 30.25 29.80
C LEU A 65 -34.88 29.51 30.83
N ASP A 66 -33.56 29.42 30.59
CA ASP A 66 -32.61 28.71 31.46
C ASP A 66 -32.91 27.22 31.66
N THR A 67 -33.59 26.60 30.71
CA THR A 67 -33.68 25.15 30.66
C THR A 67 -32.32 24.61 30.27
N PRO A 68 -31.75 23.61 31.00
CA PRO A 68 -30.50 23.01 30.57
C PRO A 68 -30.74 22.37 29.19
N VAL A 69 -30.31 23.07 28.15
CA VAL A 69 -30.29 22.52 26.80
C VAL A 69 -29.38 21.32 26.91
N LYS A 70 -29.90 20.11 26.79
CA LYS A 70 -29.09 18.97 26.38
C LYS A 70 -28.48 19.38 25.04
N ASN A 71 -27.24 19.88 25.08
CA ASN A 71 -26.48 20.10 23.90
C ASN A 71 -26.60 18.81 23.09
N LYS A 72 -27.31 18.86 21.97
CA LYS A 72 -27.33 17.80 21.00
C LYS A 72 -25.88 17.74 20.48
N LYS A 73 -25.04 17.03 21.27
CA LYS A 73 -23.66 16.76 20.93
C LYS A 73 -23.73 16.30 19.48
N ASN A 74 -23.13 17.04 18.57
CA ASN A 74 -23.11 16.70 17.16
C ASN A 74 -22.52 15.30 17.04
N SER A 75 -23.37 14.28 17.19
CA SER A 75 -23.00 12.87 17.05
C SER A 75 -22.41 12.61 15.66
N ASN A 76 -22.80 13.43 14.69
CA ASN A 76 -22.26 13.40 13.35
C ASN A 76 -20.77 13.74 13.29
N LEU A 77 -20.31 14.72 14.10
CA LEU A 77 -18.88 15.06 14.15
C LEU A 77 -18.05 13.94 14.76
N ILE A 78 -18.55 13.30 15.82
CA ILE A 78 -17.89 12.14 16.45
C ILE A 78 -17.91 10.95 15.50
N PHE A 79 -19.02 10.72 14.78
CA PHE A 79 -19.13 9.65 13.80
C PHE A 79 -18.17 9.88 12.62
N ILE A 80 -18.07 11.10 12.08
CA ILE A 80 -17.11 11.46 11.02
C ILE A 80 -15.67 11.24 11.51
N PHE A 81 -15.35 11.65 12.74
CA PHE A 81 -14.02 11.43 13.31
C PHE A 81 -13.69 9.93 13.43
N MET A 82 -14.63 9.11 13.90
CA MET A 82 -14.48 7.65 13.97
C MET A 82 -14.24 7.04 12.59
N VAL A 83 -14.97 7.46 11.56
CA VAL A 83 -14.78 7.00 10.18
C VAL A 83 -13.39 7.36 9.65
N ILE A 84 -12.93 8.59 9.90
CA ILE A 84 -11.58 9.03 9.50
C ILE A 84 -10.50 8.17 10.18
N VAL A 85 -10.64 7.89 11.47
CA VAL A 85 -9.69 7.04 12.22
C VAL A 85 -9.66 5.63 11.65
N VAL A 86 -10.82 5.04 11.32
CA VAL A 86 -10.89 3.70 10.70
C VAL A 86 -10.22 3.69 9.31
N VAL A 87 -10.43 4.72 8.49
CA VAL A 87 -9.78 4.84 7.17
C VAL A 87 -8.27 4.98 7.31
N ILE A 88 -7.78 5.75 8.28
CA ILE A 88 -6.33 5.87 8.54
C ILE A 88 -5.74 4.52 8.98
N ILE A 89 -6.40 3.81 9.90
CA ILE A 89 -5.95 2.49 10.36
C ILE A 89 -5.95 1.49 9.20
N ALA A 90 -7.00 1.45 8.39
CA ALA A 90 -7.04 0.58 7.20
C ALA A 90 -5.94 0.95 6.20
N GLY A 91 -5.71 2.23 5.94
CA GLY A 91 -4.64 2.72 5.06
C GLY A 91 -3.25 2.37 5.59
N THR A 92 -3.01 2.44 6.90
CA THR A 92 -1.73 2.04 7.50
C THR A 92 -1.50 0.53 7.43
N ILE A 93 -2.53 -0.29 7.65
CA ILE A 93 -2.43 -1.75 7.53
C ILE A 93 -2.09 -2.13 6.08
N ILE A 94 -2.81 -1.56 5.10
CA ILE A 94 -2.54 -1.80 3.67
C ILE A 94 -1.13 -1.29 3.30
N GLY A 95 -0.72 -0.12 3.81
CA GLY A 95 0.61 0.43 3.58
C GLY A 95 1.72 -0.44 4.15
N ILE A 96 1.53 -1.03 5.34
CA ILE A 96 2.48 -1.95 5.96
C ILE A 96 2.55 -3.27 5.17
N ASP A 97 1.41 -3.76 4.68
CA ASP A 97 1.36 -4.99 3.89
C ASP A 97 2.03 -4.82 2.52
N LEU A 98 1.78 -3.68 1.85
CA LEU A 98 2.50 -3.30 0.62
C LEU A 98 4.01 -3.10 0.87
N TYR A 99 4.40 -2.48 1.99
CA TYR A 99 5.81 -2.28 2.35
C TYR A 99 6.51 -3.61 2.65
N LYS A 100 5.87 -4.53 3.35
CA LYS A 100 6.39 -5.89 3.61
C LYS A 100 6.50 -6.72 2.33
N ASN A 101 5.59 -6.53 1.37
CA ASN A 101 5.64 -7.21 0.08
C ASN A 101 6.68 -6.62 -0.89
N HIS A 102 7.27 -5.47 -0.59
CA HIS A 102 8.50 -4.98 -1.22
C HIS A 102 9.71 -5.59 -0.53
N GLY A 103 9.84 -6.92 -0.60
CA GLY A 103 11.04 -7.62 -0.16
C GLY A 103 12.26 -7.03 -0.88
N THR A 104 13.30 -6.70 -0.14
CA THR A 104 14.59 -6.32 -0.72
C THR A 104 15.13 -7.55 -1.42
N PHE A 105 15.23 -7.51 -2.75
CA PHE A 105 15.90 -8.56 -3.50
C PHE A 105 17.38 -8.58 -3.13
N GLU A 106 17.83 -9.71 -2.62
CA GLU A 106 19.26 -10.00 -2.54
C GLU A 106 19.73 -10.56 -3.87
N THR A 107 20.87 -10.07 -4.36
CA THR A 107 21.47 -10.53 -5.60
C THR A 107 22.82 -11.18 -5.29
N ARG A 108 23.02 -12.39 -5.80
CA ARG A 108 24.26 -13.18 -5.67
C ARG A 108 24.79 -13.54 -7.05
N GLU A 109 26.09 -13.65 -7.15
CA GLU A 109 26.74 -14.12 -8.36
C GLU A 109 26.58 -15.64 -8.48
N LEU A 110 26.26 -16.06 -9.72
CA LEU A 110 26.17 -17.44 -10.13
C LEU A 110 27.38 -17.74 -11.02
N GLY A 111 28.20 -18.65 -10.56
CA GLY A 111 29.39 -19.08 -11.32
C GLY A 111 29.43 -20.58 -11.52
N SER A 112 30.41 -21.06 -12.29
CA SER A 112 30.72 -22.48 -12.37
C SER A 112 32.12 -22.77 -11.84
N THR A 113 32.29 -23.95 -11.29
CA THR A 113 33.61 -24.52 -10.92
C THR A 113 34.06 -25.57 -11.90
N CYS A 114 33.35 -25.74 -13.04
CA CYS A 114 33.68 -26.73 -14.05
C CYS A 114 34.94 -26.30 -14.79
N LYS A 115 35.86 -27.24 -14.98
CA LYS A 115 37.17 -27.00 -15.59
C LYS A 115 37.10 -26.45 -17.02
N ASP A 116 36.04 -26.78 -17.76
CA ASP A 116 35.90 -26.48 -19.18
C ASP A 116 34.91 -25.34 -19.49
N PHE A 117 34.23 -24.80 -18.47
CA PHE A 117 33.24 -23.75 -18.68
C PHE A 117 33.35 -22.66 -17.60
N ASN A 118 33.30 -21.40 -18.04
CA ASN A 118 33.09 -20.25 -17.17
C ASN A 118 31.68 -19.70 -17.38
N ILE A 119 30.92 -19.65 -16.34
CA ILE A 119 29.54 -19.15 -16.35
C ILE A 119 29.44 -17.86 -15.53
N TYR A 120 28.79 -16.88 -16.10
CA TYR A 120 28.53 -15.59 -15.49
C TYR A 120 27.01 -15.37 -15.43
N GLY A 121 26.50 -15.35 -14.24
CA GLY A 121 25.08 -15.19 -13.98
C GLY A 121 24.82 -14.52 -12.64
N THR A 122 23.56 -14.30 -12.36
CA THR A 122 23.08 -13.76 -11.09
C THR A 122 21.85 -14.51 -10.63
N VAL A 123 21.69 -14.62 -9.33
CA VAL A 123 20.46 -15.07 -8.68
C VAL A 123 19.99 -13.93 -7.80
N SER A 124 18.82 -13.42 -8.08
CA SER A 124 18.14 -12.43 -7.26
C SER A 124 16.95 -13.08 -6.58
N TYR A 125 16.83 -12.90 -5.28
CA TYR A 125 15.77 -13.55 -4.51
C TYR A 125 15.25 -12.68 -3.36
N ASP A 126 14.00 -12.91 -3.00
CA ASP A 126 13.37 -12.43 -1.78
C ASP A 126 12.72 -13.62 -1.04
N GLU A 127 11.94 -13.36 -0.01
CA GLU A 127 11.25 -14.40 0.77
C GLU A 127 10.28 -15.27 -0.06
N THR A 128 9.83 -14.78 -1.22
CA THR A 128 8.74 -15.37 -2.00
C THR A 128 9.14 -15.75 -3.41
N LYS A 129 10.16 -15.10 -3.99
CA LYS A 129 10.52 -15.22 -5.41
C LYS A 129 12.01 -15.42 -5.59
N THR A 130 12.36 -16.16 -6.61
CA THR A 130 13.73 -16.31 -7.07
C THR A 130 13.79 -16.05 -8.57
N HIS A 131 14.79 -15.28 -8.99
CA HIS A 131 15.05 -14.95 -10.38
C HIS A 131 16.49 -15.34 -10.72
N ILE A 132 16.66 -16.16 -11.73
CA ILE A 132 17.97 -16.65 -12.18
C ILE A 132 18.23 -16.13 -13.58
N THR A 133 19.37 -15.46 -13.74
CA THR A 133 19.84 -14.98 -15.03
C THR A 133 21.23 -15.55 -15.30
N ILE A 134 21.40 -16.19 -16.46
CA ILE A 134 22.71 -16.56 -17.00
C ILE A 134 22.91 -15.70 -18.25
N GLY A 135 23.89 -14.80 -18.21
CA GLY A 135 24.12 -13.82 -19.26
C GLY A 135 25.26 -14.20 -20.22
N LYS A 136 26.21 -15.02 -19.74
CA LYS A 136 27.38 -15.42 -20.53
C LYS A 136 27.88 -16.79 -20.11
N VAL A 137 28.27 -17.61 -21.10
CA VAL A 137 28.90 -18.90 -20.90
C VAL A 137 30.08 -18.99 -21.87
N ASP A 138 31.29 -19.14 -21.30
CA ASP A 138 32.52 -19.31 -22.08
C ASP A 138 32.99 -20.77 -21.98
N TYR A 139 33.36 -21.35 -23.09
CA TYR A 139 34.01 -22.67 -23.16
C TYR A 139 35.53 -22.53 -23.12
N CYS A 140 36.16 -23.13 -22.14
CA CYS A 140 37.62 -23.09 -21.92
C CYS A 140 38.30 -24.47 -22.14
N GLY A 141 37.53 -25.44 -22.61
CA GLY A 141 38.03 -26.78 -22.89
C GLY A 141 38.82 -26.85 -24.18
N LYS A 142 39.03 -28.08 -24.70
CA LYS A 142 39.69 -28.26 -25.99
C LYS A 142 38.85 -27.66 -27.09
N GLU A 143 39.52 -27.02 -28.10
CA GLU A 143 38.81 -26.44 -29.24
C GLU A 143 37.85 -27.45 -29.89
N ASP A 144 36.59 -27.04 -29.97
CA ASP A 144 35.52 -27.79 -30.61
C ASP A 144 35.02 -27.01 -31.82
N ASN A 145 35.59 -27.35 -32.96
CA ASN A 145 35.25 -26.73 -34.25
C ASN A 145 34.12 -27.48 -35.00
N ASN A 146 33.47 -28.44 -34.34
CA ASN A 146 32.38 -29.19 -34.95
C ASN A 146 31.15 -28.32 -35.11
N THR A 147 30.49 -28.47 -36.25
CA THR A 147 29.12 -27.97 -36.46
C THR A 147 28.16 -29.08 -36.08
N TYR A 148 27.25 -28.76 -35.15
CA TYR A 148 26.25 -29.68 -34.65
C TYR A 148 24.92 -29.47 -35.38
N LYS A 149 24.23 -30.58 -35.69
CA LYS A 149 22.88 -30.53 -36.27
C LYS A 149 21.92 -29.77 -35.36
N LYS A 150 22.06 -29.95 -34.05
CA LYS A 150 21.24 -29.31 -33.04
C LYS A 150 22.04 -29.20 -31.74
N ILE A 151 21.88 -28.06 -31.03
CA ILE A 151 22.31 -27.91 -29.65
C ILE A 151 21.13 -27.40 -28.86
N GLU A 152 20.93 -27.97 -27.67
CA GLU A 152 19.93 -27.57 -26.70
C GLU A 152 20.53 -27.52 -25.31
N SER A 153 19.95 -26.69 -24.45
CA SER A 153 20.40 -26.59 -23.05
C SER A 153 19.21 -26.57 -22.09
N THR A 154 19.44 -27.05 -20.89
CA THR A 154 18.43 -27.11 -19.85
C THR A 154 19.05 -26.82 -18.49
N LEU A 155 18.42 -25.95 -17.73
CA LEU A 155 18.80 -25.65 -16.35
C LEU A 155 17.99 -26.55 -15.41
N TYR A 156 18.69 -27.28 -14.54
CA TYR A 156 18.11 -28.15 -13.54
C TYR A 156 18.39 -27.65 -12.13
N SER A 157 17.46 -27.89 -11.22
CA SER A 157 17.68 -27.87 -9.80
C SER A 157 17.85 -29.29 -9.28
N ILE A 158 18.81 -29.50 -8.38
CA ILE A 158 19.08 -30.80 -7.74
C ILE A 158 18.73 -30.64 -6.25
N HIS A 159 17.69 -31.31 -5.82
CA HIS A 159 17.24 -31.30 -4.42
C HIS A 159 18.16 -32.14 -3.52
N THR A 160 18.04 -31.95 -2.20
CA THR A 160 18.83 -32.67 -1.21
C THR A 160 18.62 -34.21 -1.23
N ASP A 161 17.49 -34.66 -1.77
CA ASP A 161 17.17 -36.07 -2.01
C ASP A 161 17.77 -36.64 -3.31
N GLY A 162 18.50 -35.78 -4.07
CA GLY A 162 19.10 -36.12 -5.36
C GLY A 162 18.15 -36.02 -6.54
N LYS A 163 16.90 -35.62 -6.35
CA LYS A 163 15.93 -35.48 -7.42
C LYS A 163 16.24 -34.23 -8.27
N GLU A 164 16.35 -34.44 -9.57
CA GLU A 164 16.51 -33.36 -10.55
C GLU A 164 15.17 -32.87 -11.04
N MET A 165 14.98 -31.53 -11.05
CA MET A 165 13.80 -30.88 -11.61
C MET A 165 14.23 -29.86 -12.66
N GLU A 166 13.59 -29.94 -13.83
CA GLU A 166 13.79 -28.97 -14.90
C GLU A 166 13.24 -27.60 -14.47
N MET A 167 14.07 -26.58 -14.54
CA MET A 167 13.70 -25.21 -14.22
C MET A 167 13.42 -24.35 -15.44
N ALA A 168 14.28 -24.48 -16.45
CA ALA A 168 14.17 -23.72 -17.68
C ALA A 168 14.88 -24.45 -18.82
N LYS A 169 14.35 -24.29 -20.04
CA LYS A 169 15.02 -24.67 -21.28
C LYS A 169 15.58 -23.42 -21.95
N GLY A 170 16.82 -23.55 -22.46
CA GLY A 170 17.39 -22.59 -23.37
C GLY A 170 16.88 -22.82 -24.80
N ASP A 171 17.22 -21.90 -25.67
CA ASP A 171 16.86 -22.01 -27.07
C ASP A 171 17.54 -23.23 -27.74
N THR A 172 16.77 -23.90 -28.58
CA THR A 172 17.29 -24.98 -29.41
C THR A 172 17.74 -24.39 -30.74
N ILE A 173 19.04 -24.50 -31.05
CA ILE A 173 19.59 -23.93 -32.28
C ILE A 173 20.15 -25.04 -33.16
N ASN A 174 19.86 -24.96 -34.44
CA ASN A 174 20.29 -25.95 -35.46
C ASN A 174 21.48 -25.44 -36.26
N ASN A 175 22.31 -26.36 -36.75
CA ASN A 175 23.46 -26.11 -37.62
C ASN A 175 24.42 -25.05 -37.04
N ILE A 176 24.85 -25.23 -35.81
CA ILE A 176 25.64 -24.25 -35.06
C ILE A 176 26.87 -24.92 -34.42
N THR A 177 27.96 -24.15 -34.26
CA THR A 177 29.11 -24.58 -33.45
C THR A 177 28.84 -24.33 -31.98
N LEU A 178 29.51 -25.08 -31.10
CA LEU A 178 29.36 -24.91 -29.65
C LEU A 178 29.64 -23.47 -29.23
N ASN A 179 30.71 -22.84 -29.68
CA ASN A 179 31.07 -21.48 -29.30
C ASN A 179 29.99 -20.44 -29.72
N ASN A 180 29.44 -20.57 -30.92
CA ASN A 180 28.38 -19.66 -31.36
C ASN A 180 27.09 -19.85 -30.53
N TYR A 181 26.75 -21.12 -30.25
CA TYR A 181 25.62 -21.41 -29.39
C TYR A 181 25.78 -20.78 -28.01
N LEU A 182 26.94 -20.90 -27.37
CA LEU A 182 27.22 -20.35 -26.05
C LEU A 182 27.18 -18.82 -26.03
N ASN A 183 27.57 -18.16 -27.11
CA ASN A 183 27.47 -16.70 -27.24
C ASN A 183 26.01 -16.19 -27.29
N GLU A 184 25.11 -17.00 -27.81
CA GLU A 184 23.67 -16.68 -27.90
C GLU A 184 22.91 -17.15 -26.67
N LEU A 185 23.48 -18.08 -25.87
CA LEU A 185 22.82 -18.68 -24.73
C LEU A 185 22.53 -17.69 -23.63
N LYS A 186 21.25 -17.55 -23.32
CA LYS A 186 20.76 -16.75 -22.22
C LYS A 186 19.65 -17.50 -21.48
N PHE A 187 19.72 -17.50 -20.18
CA PHE A 187 18.63 -17.97 -19.32
C PHE A 187 18.10 -16.81 -18.50
N ASN A 188 16.79 -16.74 -18.46
CA ASN A 188 16.06 -15.80 -17.63
C ASN A 188 14.81 -16.53 -17.11
N THR A 189 14.89 -17.03 -15.90
CA THR A 189 13.79 -17.79 -15.29
C THR A 189 13.46 -17.26 -13.92
N SER A 190 12.19 -17.37 -13.55
CA SER A 190 11.70 -16.98 -12.23
C SER A 190 10.89 -18.10 -11.59
N SER A 191 10.98 -18.22 -10.29
CA SER A 191 10.20 -19.13 -9.49
C SER A 191 9.56 -18.39 -8.32
N ASN A 192 8.36 -18.80 -7.94
CA ASN A 192 7.62 -18.21 -6.84
C ASN A 192 7.97 -18.87 -5.48
N THR A 193 9.18 -19.41 -5.36
CA THR A 193 9.63 -20.05 -4.11
C THR A 193 11.09 -19.72 -3.85
N CYS A 194 11.42 -19.33 -2.62
CA CYS A 194 12.81 -19.20 -2.15
C CYS A 194 13.44 -20.57 -1.86
N SER A 195 12.68 -21.67 -1.92
CA SER A 195 13.16 -23.02 -1.66
C SER A 195 14.30 -23.46 -2.59
N ILE A 196 14.44 -22.82 -3.74
CA ILE A 196 15.54 -23.08 -4.69
C ILE A 196 16.92 -22.81 -4.10
N ILE A 197 17.02 -21.92 -3.09
CA ILE A 197 18.32 -21.47 -2.58
C ILE A 197 18.73 -22.22 -1.31
N LYS A 198 17.76 -22.82 -0.59
CA LYS A 198 18.02 -23.61 0.62
C LYS A 198 18.52 -25.03 0.28
N GLY A 199 19.82 -25.16 0.05
CA GLY A 199 20.47 -26.48 -0.11
C GLY A 199 20.23 -27.13 -1.49
N ILE A 200 19.69 -26.41 -2.46
CA ILE A 200 19.52 -26.90 -3.83
C ILE A 200 20.76 -26.52 -4.65
N LYS A 201 21.29 -27.49 -5.37
CA LYS A 201 22.35 -27.27 -6.35
C LYS A 201 21.73 -27.02 -7.70
N LEU A 202 22.32 -26.14 -8.47
CA LEU A 202 21.93 -25.88 -9.85
C LEU A 202 22.90 -26.59 -10.80
N LYS A 203 22.37 -27.05 -11.94
CA LYS A 203 23.16 -27.71 -12.99
C LYS A 203 22.67 -27.25 -14.35
N LEU A 204 23.58 -26.76 -15.18
CA LEU A 204 23.32 -26.50 -16.58
C LEU A 204 23.75 -27.72 -17.41
N VAL A 205 22.85 -28.26 -18.22
CA VAL A 205 23.09 -29.36 -19.11
C VAL A 205 23.00 -28.86 -20.54
N ILE A 206 24.05 -29.09 -21.35
CA ILE A 206 24.09 -28.75 -22.77
C ILE A 206 24.24 -30.06 -23.53
N LYS A 207 23.35 -30.32 -24.49
CA LYS A 207 23.34 -31.48 -25.35
C LYS A 207 23.58 -31.06 -26.77
N ALA A 208 24.65 -31.57 -27.37
CA ALA A 208 25.03 -31.33 -28.76
C ALA A 208 24.84 -32.61 -29.60
N TYR A 209 24.13 -32.48 -30.71
CA TYR A 209 23.73 -33.59 -31.58
C TYR A 209 24.41 -33.47 -32.91
N LYS A 210 25.16 -34.48 -33.32
CA LYS A 210 25.70 -34.57 -34.70
C LYS A 210 24.67 -35.09 -35.68
N ASP A 211 23.93 -36.11 -35.24
CA ASP A 211 22.81 -36.71 -35.96
C ASP A 211 21.55 -36.65 -35.08
N ASP A 212 20.66 -37.62 -35.22
CA ASP A 212 19.45 -37.67 -34.36
C ASP A 212 19.77 -38.19 -32.96
N ASN A 213 20.99 -38.69 -32.72
CA ASN A 213 21.47 -39.11 -31.40
C ASN A 213 22.37 -38.06 -30.78
N VAL A 214 22.30 -37.94 -29.43
CA VAL A 214 23.19 -37.05 -28.68
C VAL A 214 24.62 -37.48 -28.85
N SER A 215 25.49 -36.61 -29.36
CA SER A 215 26.91 -36.89 -29.55
C SER A 215 27.74 -36.49 -28.34
N THR A 216 27.36 -35.41 -27.65
CA THR A 216 28.09 -34.89 -26.49
C THR A 216 27.12 -34.26 -25.52
N THR A 217 27.29 -34.58 -24.22
CA THR A 217 26.55 -33.95 -23.13
C THR A 217 27.56 -33.30 -22.20
N TYR A 218 27.34 -32.02 -21.89
CA TYR A 218 28.10 -31.28 -20.90
C TYR A 218 27.20 -31.03 -19.69
N GLU A 219 27.64 -31.52 -18.54
CA GLU A 219 26.96 -31.26 -17.25
C GLU A 219 27.80 -30.31 -16.43
N ILE A 220 27.30 -29.12 -16.22
CA ILE A 220 28.01 -28.00 -15.59
C ILE A 220 27.37 -27.67 -14.25
N PRO A 221 28.00 -28.03 -13.13
CA PRO A 221 27.51 -27.65 -11.82
C PRO A 221 27.67 -26.15 -11.64
N LEU A 222 26.63 -25.50 -11.10
CA LEU A 222 26.61 -24.09 -10.82
C LEU A 222 26.70 -23.88 -9.30
N ASN A 223 27.58 -22.97 -8.90
CA ASN A 223 27.76 -22.60 -7.51
C ASN A 223 27.23 -21.20 -7.27
N LEU A 224 26.52 -21.06 -6.17
CA LEU A 224 26.12 -19.76 -5.62
C LEU A 224 27.15 -19.38 -4.55
N SER A 225 27.70 -18.19 -4.63
CA SER A 225 28.55 -17.65 -3.56
C SER A 225 27.71 -17.48 -2.29
N ASP A 226 28.07 -18.20 -1.22
CA ASP A 226 27.49 -18.20 0.12
C ASP A 226 25.99 -17.85 0.23
N THR A 227 25.17 -18.87 0.40
CA THR A 227 23.72 -18.74 0.44
C THR A 227 23.15 -18.89 1.84
N THR A 228 22.63 -17.81 2.38
CA THR A 228 21.61 -17.87 3.45
C THR A 228 20.38 -17.09 2.98
N CYS A 229 19.34 -17.81 2.67
CA CYS A 229 18.01 -17.20 2.64
C CYS A 229 17.56 -16.83 4.04
#